data_5f7f596d9f39a322438a0bb3f6a992ad
#
_entry.id   5f7f596d9f39a322438a0bb3f6a992ad
#
_cell.length_a   1.000
_cell.length_b   1.000
_cell.length_c   1.000
_cell.angle_alpha   90.00
_cell.angle_beta   90.00
_cell.angle_gamma   90.00
#
_symmetry.space_group_name_H-M   'P 1'
#
loop_
_entity.id
_entity.type
_entity.pdbx_description
1 polymer ?
#
loop_
_entity_poly.entity_id
_entity_poly.type
_entity_poly.pdbx_seq_one_letter_code
_entity_poly.pdbx_strand_id
1 'polypeptide(L)'
;MERKDNYAIQAQQARDYFLNYDQEALRKKLKLPMDDTYLYADMLCEQYRINRKTGEIQRLQGKNWVWGGSFEETMTLLDLVCDSREDRWISGRWKNMLSFGLMFHTNLLDTAVDPVAEAFARDPDGFAAACERLKGERLSQGDVGYAIELFDGLKIGIQLWLGDDEFPSALKYMWDENALMYIKYETMYFARGLLLKRIREFMRK
;
A
#
# COMPACT_ATOMS: atom_id res chain seq x y z
N MET A 1 15.38 25.84 -17.45
CA MET A 1 15.42 24.36 -17.56
C MET A 1 14.40 23.84 -16.57
N GLU A 2 13.19 23.46 -17.05
CA GLU A 2 12.14 22.91 -16.19
C GLU A 2 12.65 21.63 -15.51
N ARG A 3 12.56 21.58 -14.21
CA ARG A 3 12.84 20.38 -13.41
C ARG A 3 11.82 19.33 -13.85
N LYS A 4 12.22 18.34 -14.65
CA LYS A 4 11.33 17.22 -14.99
C LYS A 4 10.84 16.60 -13.70
N ASP A 5 9.53 16.56 -13.52
CA ASP A 5 8.91 15.86 -12.41
C ASP A 5 9.10 14.34 -12.59
N ASN A 6 10.11 13.81 -11.91
CA ASN A 6 10.46 12.39 -12.01
C ASN A 6 9.29 11.47 -11.58
N TYR A 7 8.44 11.91 -10.66
CA TYR A 7 7.27 11.15 -10.25
C TYR A 7 6.22 11.05 -11.36
N ALA A 8 5.98 12.16 -12.09
CA ALA A 8 5.08 12.14 -13.23
C ALA A 8 5.58 11.21 -14.35
N ILE A 9 6.90 11.19 -14.59
CA ILE A 9 7.52 10.31 -15.58
C ILE A 9 7.36 8.85 -15.18
N GLN A 10 7.66 8.49 -13.94
CA GLN A 10 7.52 7.11 -13.44
C GLN A 10 6.06 6.65 -13.45
N ALA A 11 5.13 7.50 -13.04
CA ALA A 11 3.70 7.19 -13.10
C ALA A 11 3.23 6.96 -14.55
N GLN A 12 3.74 7.73 -15.51
CA GLN A 12 3.43 7.50 -16.93
C GLN A 12 4.03 6.18 -17.42
N GLN A 13 5.28 5.88 -17.07
CA GLN A 13 5.90 4.59 -17.42
C GLN A 13 5.12 3.40 -16.85
N ALA A 14 4.60 3.50 -15.64
CA ALA A 14 3.76 2.45 -15.06
C ALA A 14 2.44 2.27 -15.85
N ARG A 15 1.81 3.35 -16.32
CA ARG A 15 0.64 3.29 -17.19
C ARG A 15 0.97 2.64 -18.54
N ASP A 16 2.06 3.07 -19.17
CA ASP A 16 2.50 2.51 -20.44
C ASP A 16 2.81 1.02 -20.32
N TYR A 17 3.41 0.61 -19.20
CA TYR A 17 3.65 -0.80 -18.88
C TYR A 17 2.35 -1.60 -18.79
N PHE A 18 1.35 -1.10 -18.04
CA PHE A 18 0.01 -1.71 -17.99
C PHE A 18 -0.64 -1.85 -19.37
N LEU A 19 -0.52 -0.83 -20.23
CA LEU A 19 -1.10 -0.84 -21.58
C LEU A 19 -0.46 -1.88 -22.50
N ASN A 20 0.77 -2.32 -22.22
CA ASN A 20 1.47 -3.37 -22.98
C ASN A 20 1.11 -4.80 -22.50
N TYR A 21 0.37 -4.95 -21.39
CA TYR A 21 -0.08 -6.26 -20.94
C TYR A 21 -1.32 -6.74 -21.70
N ASP A 22 -1.46 -8.05 -21.85
CA ASP A 22 -2.73 -8.67 -22.19
C ASP A 22 -3.69 -8.51 -21.01
N GLN A 23 -4.59 -7.54 -21.09
CA GLN A 23 -5.52 -7.18 -20.02
C GLN A 23 -6.55 -8.30 -19.76
N GLU A 24 -6.88 -9.12 -20.74
CA GLU A 24 -7.71 -10.33 -20.54
C GLU A 24 -6.96 -11.39 -19.73
N ALA A 25 -5.66 -11.55 -19.97
CA ALA A 25 -4.82 -12.42 -19.14
C ALA A 25 -4.71 -11.90 -17.71
N LEU A 26 -4.52 -10.58 -17.49
CA LEU A 26 -4.53 -9.96 -16.16
C LEU A 26 -5.85 -10.20 -15.43
N ARG A 27 -6.98 -9.94 -16.12
CA ARG A 27 -8.31 -10.17 -15.58
C ARG A 27 -8.51 -11.61 -15.12
N LYS A 28 -8.12 -12.59 -15.95
CA LYS A 28 -8.24 -14.02 -15.62
C LYS A 28 -7.34 -14.41 -14.45
N LYS A 29 -6.07 -14.00 -14.49
CA LYS A 29 -5.05 -14.28 -13.46
C LYS A 29 -5.49 -13.80 -12.08
N LEU A 30 -6.08 -12.61 -12.01
CA LEU A 30 -6.45 -11.94 -10.77
C LEU A 30 -7.95 -12.04 -10.45
N LYS A 31 -8.74 -12.63 -11.34
CA LYS A 31 -10.22 -12.74 -11.25
C LYS A 31 -10.90 -11.38 -11.07
N LEU A 32 -10.35 -10.34 -11.72
CA LEU A 32 -10.86 -8.99 -11.63
C LEU A 32 -12.07 -8.75 -12.53
N PRO A 33 -13.09 -7.99 -12.08
CA PRO A 33 -14.14 -7.49 -12.94
C PRO A 33 -13.58 -6.56 -14.02
N MET A 34 -14.12 -6.65 -15.25
CA MET A 34 -13.70 -5.81 -16.37
C MET A 34 -14.86 -5.59 -17.31
N ASP A 35 -15.00 -4.38 -17.84
CA ASP A 35 -15.90 -4.03 -18.94
C ASP A 35 -15.10 -3.51 -20.14
N ASP A 36 -15.78 -2.95 -21.14
CA ASP A 36 -15.13 -2.44 -22.35
C ASP A 36 -14.19 -1.26 -22.09
N THR A 37 -14.37 -0.54 -20.99
CA THR A 37 -13.67 0.71 -20.67
C THR A 37 -12.70 0.57 -19.50
N TYR A 38 -13.05 -0.23 -18.49
CA TYR A 38 -12.33 -0.29 -17.23
C TYR A 38 -12.03 -1.71 -16.75
N LEU A 39 -10.88 -1.88 -16.12
CA LEU A 39 -10.53 -2.99 -15.24
C LEU A 39 -10.73 -2.51 -13.79
N TYR A 40 -11.42 -3.29 -12.97
CA TYR A 40 -11.74 -2.95 -11.58
C TYR A 40 -10.88 -3.75 -10.61
N ALA A 41 -10.44 -3.12 -9.52
CA ALA A 41 -9.67 -3.77 -8.48
C ALA A 41 -9.93 -3.10 -7.12
N ASP A 42 -9.88 -3.88 -6.06
CA ASP A 42 -9.93 -3.37 -4.70
C ASP A 42 -8.51 -3.25 -4.13
N MET A 43 -8.21 -2.13 -3.48
CA MET A 43 -6.93 -1.89 -2.81
C MET A 43 -7.14 -1.05 -1.55
N LEU A 44 -6.61 -1.50 -0.41
CA LEU A 44 -6.77 -0.83 0.90
C LEU A 44 -8.24 -0.52 1.23
N CYS A 45 -9.11 -1.52 1.04
CA CYS A 45 -10.57 -1.43 1.28
C CYS A 45 -11.31 -0.39 0.45
N GLU A 46 -10.70 0.13 -0.61
CA GLU A 46 -11.30 1.07 -1.55
C GLU A 46 -11.36 0.47 -2.95
N GLN A 47 -12.42 0.77 -3.67
CA GLN A 47 -12.60 0.31 -5.04
C GLN A 47 -11.93 1.26 -6.03
N TYR A 48 -11.16 0.70 -6.94
CA TYR A 48 -10.48 1.40 -8.02
C TYR A 48 -10.94 0.88 -9.38
N ARG A 49 -10.78 1.72 -10.39
CA ARG A 49 -10.85 1.31 -11.79
C ARG A 49 -9.71 1.90 -12.60
N ILE A 50 -9.21 1.14 -13.54
CA ILE A 50 -8.11 1.49 -14.42
C ILE A 50 -8.67 1.60 -15.83
N ASN A 51 -8.51 2.74 -16.48
CA ASN A 51 -8.94 2.91 -17.88
C ASN A 51 -8.08 2.02 -18.80
N ARG A 52 -8.71 1.16 -19.56
CA ARG A 52 -8.06 0.18 -20.42
C ARG A 52 -7.28 0.76 -21.60
N LYS A 53 -7.56 2.02 -21.97
CA LYS A 53 -6.91 2.71 -23.10
C LYS A 53 -5.84 3.70 -22.66
N THR A 54 -5.92 4.23 -21.42
CA THR A 54 -5.02 5.28 -20.95
C THR A 54 -4.20 4.87 -19.73
N GLY A 55 -4.57 3.78 -19.04
CA GLY A 55 -3.95 3.39 -17.76
C GLY A 55 -4.28 4.32 -16.60
N GLU A 56 -5.13 5.35 -16.82
CA GLU A 56 -5.53 6.27 -15.76
C GLU A 56 -6.39 5.58 -14.71
N ILE A 57 -6.15 5.96 -13.45
CA ILE A 57 -6.78 5.35 -12.29
C ILE A 57 -7.83 6.29 -11.72
N GLN A 58 -8.97 5.74 -11.38
CA GLN A 58 -10.00 6.40 -10.61
C GLN A 58 -10.34 5.58 -9.37
N ARG A 59 -10.70 6.26 -8.29
CA ARG A 59 -11.11 5.67 -7.01
C ARG A 59 -12.57 6.02 -6.73
N LEU A 60 -13.33 5.07 -6.18
CA LEU A 60 -14.71 5.30 -5.81
C LEU A 60 -14.77 6.06 -4.47
N GLN A 61 -15.40 7.23 -4.46
CA GLN A 61 -15.71 7.99 -3.25
C GLN A 61 -17.24 8.19 -3.13
N GLY A 62 -17.85 7.49 -2.19
CA GLY A 62 -19.30 7.44 -2.10
C GLY A 62 -19.91 6.81 -3.35
N LYS A 63 -20.58 7.61 -4.18
CA LYS A 63 -21.17 7.16 -5.46
C LYS A 63 -20.42 7.67 -6.70
N ASN A 64 -19.32 8.43 -6.50
CA ASN A 64 -18.63 9.11 -7.59
C ASN A 64 -17.23 8.52 -7.80
N TRP A 65 -16.87 8.33 -9.06
CA TRP A 65 -15.50 8.03 -9.44
C TRP A 65 -14.71 9.33 -9.50
N VAL A 66 -13.68 9.43 -8.67
CA VAL A 66 -12.77 10.56 -8.63
C VAL A 66 -11.39 10.15 -9.12
N TRP A 67 -10.59 11.10 -9.54
CA TRP A 67 -9.21 10.83 -9.94
C TRP A 67 -8.44 10.23 -8.75
N GLY A 68 -7.92 9.03 -8.94
CA GLY A 68 -7.19 8.25 -7.92
C GLY A 68 -5.72 8.11 -8.25
N GLY A 69 -5.17 9.05 -9.02
CA GLY A 69 -3.87 8.91 -9.62
C GLY A 69 -2.74 9.62 -8.86
N SER A 70 -2.74 9.67 -7.53
CA SER A 70 -1.51 10.02 -6.82
C SER A 70 -0.40 9.07 -7.24
N PHE A 71 0.85 9.51 -7.12
CA PHE A 71 2.00 8.71 -7.48
C PHE A 71 1.98 7.33 -6.78
N GLU A 72 1.74 7.33 -5.47
CA GLU A 72 1.70 6.10 -4.67
C GLU A 72 0.54 5.18 -5.08
N GLU A 73 -0.65 5.73 -5.37
CA GLU A 73 -1.79 4.94 -5.85
C GLU A 73 -1.49 4.31 -7.21
N THR A 74 -0.92 5.10 -8.14
CA THR A 74 -0.58 4.64 -9.48
C THR A 74 0.46 3.52 -9.43
N MET A 75 1.57 3.76 -8.74
CA MET A 75 2.65 2.78 -8.65
C MET A 75 2.19 1.50 -7.96
N THR A 76 1.47 1.62 -6.83
CA THR A 76 1.04 0.45 -6.07
C THR A 76 0.01 -0.37 -6.84
N LEU A 77 -1.05 0.25 -7.36
CA LEU A 77 -2.12 -0.49 -8.01
C LEU A 77 -1.67 -1.15 -9.31
N LEU A 78 -0.91 -0.43 -10.15
CA LEU A 78 -0.46 -0.99 -11.43
C LEU A 78 0.57 -2.10 -11.22
N ASP A 79 1.46 -1.99 -10.23
CA ASP A 79 2.40 -3.05 -9.89
C ASP A 79 1.66 -4.33 -9.41
N LEU A 80 0.71 -4.18 -8.48
CA LEU A 80 -0.11 -5.30 -8.00
C LEU A 80 -0.87 -5.99 -9.14
N VAL A 81 -1.45 -5.24 -10.04
CA VAL A 81 -2.21 -5.80 -11.16
C VAL A 81 -1.31 -6.46 -12.21
N CYS A 82 -0.21 -5.81 -12.58
CA CYS A 82 0.67 -6.31 -13.64
C CYS A 82 1.57 -7.46 -13.16
N ASP A 83 2.20 -7.30 -12.00
CA ASP A 83 3.32 -8.13 -11.58
C ASP A 83 2.96 -9.21 -10.55
N SER A 84 1.73 -9.20 -9.97
CA SER A 84 1.28 -10.32 -9.14
C SER A 84 1.37 -11.63 -9.92
N ARG A 85 2.03 -12.62 -9.34
CA ARG A 85 2.21 -13.95 -9.94
C ARG A 85 0.89 -14.72 -9.98
N GLU A 86 0.74 -15.63 -10.92
CA GLU A 86 -0.43 -16.51 -11.00
C GLU A 86 -0.43 -17.55 -9.86
N ASP A 87 0.76 -18.05 -9.49
CA ASP A 87 0.98 -19.03 -8.43
C ASP A 87 1.18 -18.39 -7.04
N ARG A 88 0.76 -17.12 -6.85
CA ARG A 88 0.88 -16.42 -5.57
C ARG A 88 0.01 -17.06 -4.49
N TRP A 89 0.52 -17.01 -3.26
CA TRP A 89 -0.20 -17.51 -2.09
C TRP A 89 0.28 -16.82 -0.81
N ILE A 90 -0.57 -16.76 0.19
CA ILE A 90 -0.27 -16.17 1.50
C ILE A 90 0.20 -17.25 2.44
N SER A 91 1.40 -17.09 3.00
CA SER A 91 2.00 -18.04 3.93
C SER A 91 1.47 -17.93 5.35
N GLY A 92 0.98 -16.75 5.73
CA GLY A 92 0.61 -16.40 7.10
C GLY A 92 1.81 -16.11 8.02
N ARG A 93 3.04 -16.14 7.49
CA ARG A 93 4.26 -15.82 8.24
C ARG A 93 4.71 -14.40 7.98
N TRP A 94 4.84 -13.64 9.04
CA TRP A 94 5.20 -12.23 9.00
C TRP A 94 6.71 -12.02 9.01
N LYS A 95 7.18 -11.14 8.15
CA LYS A 95 8.56 -10.64 8.10
C LYS A 95 8.57 -9.13 8.17
N ASN A 96 9.60 -8.59 8.85
CA ASN A 96 9.85 -7.15 8.79
C ASN A 96 10.17 -6.74 7.34
N MET A 97 9.67 -5.59 6.92
CA MET A 97 9.88 -5.06 5.58
C MET A 97 11.37 -5.02 5.18
N LEU A 98 12.25 -4.68 6.11
CA LEU A 98 13.69 -4.61 5.85
C LEU A 98 14.32 -5.97 5.51
N SER A 99 13.67 -7.09 5.87
CA SER A 99 14.15 -8.44 5.56
C SER A 99 14.00 -8.82 4.08
N PHE A 100 13.26 -8.05 3.28
CA PHE A 100 13.06 -8.30 1.85
C PHE A 100 14.11 -7.63 0.97
N GLY A 101 14.79 -6.57 1.46
CA GLY A 101 15.77 -5.79 0.72
C GLY A 101 17.20 -6.25 0.97
N LEU A 102 18.05 -6.06 -0.01
CA LEU A 102 19.49 -6.10 0.20
C LEU A 102 19.89 -4.89 1.07
N MET A 103 20.87 -5.07 1.94
CA MET A 103 21.32 -4.24 3.08
C MET A 103 21.57 -2.72 2.85
N PHE A 104 21.02 -2.10 1.82
CA PHE A 104 21.34 -0.70 1.48
C PHE A 104 20.61 0.36 2.32
N HIS A 105 19.66 -0.02 3.18
CA HIS A 105 18.82 0.92 3.93
C HIS A 105 18.92 0.81 5.45
N THR A 106 19.86 0.04 5.99
CA THR A 106 19.96 -0.21 7.43
C THR A 106 20.38 1.01 8.25
N ASN A 107 20.99 2.03 7.64
CA ASN A 107 21.53 3.18 8.37
C ASN A 107 20.56 4.36 8.54
N LEU A 108 19.37 4.30 7.99
CA LEU A 108 18.39 5.41 8.04
C LEU A 108 17.34 5.28 9.15
N LEU A 109 17.35 4.20 9.93
CA LEU A 109 16.19 3.88 10.78
C LEU A 109 16.49 3.73 12.27
N ASP A 110 17.74 3.77 12.72
CA ASP A 110 18.03 3.28 14.08
C ASP A 110 18.15 4.34 15.19
N THR A 111 18.08 5.64 14.91
CA THR A 111 18.24 6.63 15.99
C THR A 111 17.43 7.92 15.83
N ALA A 112 16.74 8.12 14.74
CA ALA A 112 15.93 9.33 14.53
C ALA A 112 14.50 9.11 15.01
N VAL A 113 13.97 10.05 15.79
CA VAL A 113 12.56 10.15 16.13
C VAL A 113 11.72 10.10 14.84
N ASP A 114 10.86 9.09 14.70
CA ASP A 114 9.94 9.00 13.57
C ASP A 114 8.76 9.96 13.80
N PRO A 115 8.67 11.09 13.07
CA PRO A 115 7.61 12.07 13.30
C PRO A 115 6.20 11.51 12.97
N VAL A 116 6.12 10.43 12.21
CA VAL A 116 4.84 9.75 11.93
C VAL A 116 4.42 8.90 13.12
N ALA A 117 5.36 8.14 13.70
CA ALA A 117 5.13 7.39 14.93
C ALA A 117 4.70 8.30 16.06
N GLU A 118 5.42 9.41 16.27
CA GLU A 118 5.07 10.42 17.27
C GLU A 118 3.69 11.03 17.08
N ALA A 119 3.30 11.30 15.83
CA ALA A 119 1.97 11.83 15.53
C ALA A 119 0.86 10.84 15.86
N PHE A 120 1.06 9.55 15.62
CA PHE A 120 0.08 8.52 15.94
C PHE A 120 0.08 8.17 17.44
N ALA A 121 1.23 8.22 18.09
CA ALA A 121 1.36 7.98 19.53
C ALA A 121 0.64 9.04 20.39
N ARG A 122 0.38 10.24 19.86
CA ARG A 122 -0.42 11.28 20.53
C ARG A 122 -1.91 10.96 20.60
N ASP A 123 -2.40 10.09 19.69
CA ASP A 123 -3.79 9.67 19.63
C ASP A 123 -3.87 8.19 19.20
N PRO A 124 -3.44 7.25 20.07
CA PRO A 124 -3.42 5.83 19.77
C PRO A 124 -4.82 5.26 19.56
N ASP A 125 -5.85 5.81 20.21
CA ASP A 125 -7.23 5.39 20.02
C ASP A 125 -7.76 5.82 18.65
N GLY A 126 -7.45 7.05 18.22
CA GLY A 126 -7.75 7.53 16.87
C GLY A 126 -7.03 6.72 15.80
N PHE A 127 -5.77 6.34 16.05
CA PHE A 127 -5.03 5.43 15.16
C PHE A 127 -5.70 4.05 15.08
N ALA A 128 -6.10 3.46 16.21
CA ALA A 128 -6.81 2.20 16.27
C ALA A 128 -8.14 2.27 15.49
N ALA A 129 -8.96 3.28 15.77
CA ALA A 129 -10.24 3.50 15.08
C ALA A 129 -10.06 3.69 13.56
N ALA A 130 -9.00 4.37 13.12
CA ALA A 130 -8.69 4.50 11.70
C ALA A 130 -8.31 3.16 11.05
N CYS A 131 -7.52 2.32 11.74
CA CYS A 131 -7.20 0.97 11.27
C CYS A 131 -8.44 0.08 11.19
N GLU A 132 -9.37 0.17 12.15
CA GLU A 132 -10.63 -0.58 12.13
C GLU A 132 -11.54 -0.14 10.97
N ARG A 133 -11.59 1.15 10.65
CA ARG A 133 -12.29 1.66 9.45
C ARG A 133 -11.72 1.10 8.15
N LEU A 134 -10.42 0.81 8.13
CA LEU A 134 -9.74 0.10 7.04
C LEU A 134 -9.92 -1.42 7.13
N LYS A 135 -10.87 -1.91 7.95
CA LYS A 135 -11.14 -3.34 8.18
C LYS A 135 -9.92 -4.11 8.66
N GLY A 136 -9.02 -3.43 9.39
CA GLY A 136 -7.82 -4.03 9.95
C GLY A 136 -8.14 -5.09 11.00
N GLU A 137 -7.42 -6.21 10.95
CA GLU A 137 -7.46 -7.25 11.95
C GLU A 137 -6.44 -6.94 13.05
N ARG A 138 -6.87 -6.99 14.31
CA ARG A 138 -6.00 -6.69 15.46
C ARG A 138 -4.83 -7.68 15.52
N LEU A 139 -3.62 -7.17 15.71
CA LEU A 139 -2.42 -7.95 16.01
C LEU A 139 -2.11 -7.89 17.50
N SER A 140 -1.44 -8.92 17.99
CA SER A 140 -1.00 -9.01 19.40
C SER A 140 0.31 -8.28 19.66
N GLN A 141 1.04 -7.88 18.63
CA GLN A 141 2.33 -7.21 18.72
C GLN A 141 2.18 -5.69 18.60
N GLY A 142 3.00 -4.95 19.35
CA GLY A 142 2.91 -3.51 19.51
C GLY A 142 1.87 -3.11 20.57
N ASP A 143 1.90 -1.85 20.99
CA ASP A 143 0.85 -1.31 21.88
C ASP A 143 -0.48 -1.19 21.10
N VAL A 144 -0.38 -0.79 19.82
CA VAL A 144 -1.49 -0.82 18.87
C VAL A 144 -1.02 -1.42 17.55
N GLY A 145 -1.53 -2.61 17.20
CA GLY A 145 -1.14 -3.31 15.97
C GLY A 145 -2.34 -3.78 15.15
N TYR A 146 -2.26 -3.65 13.82
CA TYR A 146 -3.28 -4.10 12.88
C TYR A 146 -2.67 -4.67 11.61
N ALA A 147 -3.34 -5.69 11.04
CA ALA A 147 -3.08 -6.20 9.69
C ALA A 147 -4.19 -5.69 8.77
N ILE A 148 -3.84 -4.89 7.79
CA ILE A 148 -4.77 -4.25 6.85
C ILE A 148 -4.56 -4.84 5.47
N GLU A 149 -5.62 -5.32 4.83
CA GLU A 149 -5.55 -5.88 3.50
C GLU A 149 -5.17 -4.81 2.47
N LEU A 150 -4.09 -5.10 1.74
CA LEU A 150 -3.66 -4.28 0.61
C LEU A 150 -4.37 -4.72 -0.66
N PHE A 151 -4.30 -6.02 -1.00
CA PHE A 151 -4.79 -6.54 -2.27
C PHE A 151 -4.84 -8.08 -2.24
N ASP A 152 -5.96 -8.69 -2.63
CA ASP A 152 -6.11 -10.13 -2.88
C ASP A 152 -5.53 -11.01 -1.74
N GLY A 153 -5.86 -10.67 -0.51
CA GLY A 153 -5.40 -11.36 0.71
C GLY A 153 -4.02 -10.92 1.22
N LEU A 154 -3.20 -10.23 0.42
CA LEU A 154 -1.95 -9.65 0.91
C LEU A 154 -2.25 -8.52 1.89
N LYS A 155 -1.71 -8.61 3.10
CA LYS A 155 -1.89 -7.63 4.16
C LYS A 155 -0.59 -6.91 4.51
N ILE A 156 -0.72 -5.66 4.96
CA ILE A 156 0.34 -4.90 5.60
C ILE A 156 0.07 -4.92 7.10
N GLY A 157 0.99 -5.49 7.88
CA GLY A 157 1.00 -5.34 9.32
C GLY A 157 1.60 -3.98 9.69
N ILE A 158 0.89 -3.19 10.47
CA ILE A 158 1.39 -1.94 11.06
C ILE A 158 1.30 -2.03 12.57
N GLN A 159 2.40 -1.77 13.26
CA GLN A 159 2.53 -1.86 14.70
C GLN A 159 3.06 -0.53 15.24
N LEU A 160 2.25 0.14 16.04
CA LEU A 160 2.64 1.33 16.77
C LEU A 160 3.16 0.89 18.14
N TRP A 161 4.36 1.34 18.45
CA TRP A 161 4.97 1.24 19.77
C TRP A 161 4.99 2.65 20.37
N LEU A 162 4.37 2.80 21.51
CA LEU A 162 4.35 4.06 22.23
C LEU A 162 5.73 4.32 22.84
N GLY A 163 6.16 5.58 22.81
CA GLY A 163 7.39 5.96 23.45
C GLY A 163 7.26 6.02 24.98
N ASP A 164 8.38 5.95 25.65
CA ASP A 164 8.54 6.16 27.09
C ASP A 164 9.71 7.11 27.36
N ASP A 165 10.16 7.17 28.62
CA ASP A 165 11.26 8.05 29.02
C ASP A 165 12.61 7.65 28.41
N GLU A 166 12.76 6.39 27.94
CA GLU A 166 13.99 5.84 27.41
C GLU A 166 13.99 5.72 25.88
N PHE A 167 12.81 5.45 25.28
CA PHE A 167 12.69 5.19 23.86
C PHE A 167 11.60 6.03 23.18
N PRO A 168 11.87 6.58 21.98
CA PRO A 168 10.86 7.29 21.21
C PRO A 168 9.80 6.31 20.67
N SER A 169 8.64 6.86 20.31
CA SER A 169 7.60 6.10 19.61
C SER A 169 8.11 5.54 18.27
N ALA A 170 7.67 4.35 17.90
CA ALA A 170 8.11 3.68 16.68
C ALA A 170 6.96 3.04 15.91
N LEU A 171 7.10 3.02 14.57
CA LEU A 171 6.24 2.25 13.68
C LEU A 171 7.04 1.10 13.06
N LYS A 172 6.50 -0.11 13.15
CA LYS A 172 7.04 -1.28 12.46
C LYS A 172 6.06 -1.77 11.41
N TYR A 173 6.62 -2.20 10.27
CA TYR A 173 5.83 -2.70 9.13
C TYR A 173 6.20 -4.14 8.87
N MET A 174 5.17 -4.97 8.83
CA MET A 174 5.29 -6.41 8.63
C MET A 174 4.55 -6.81 7.36
N TRP A 175 5.12 -7.75 6.63
CA TRP A 175 4.56 -8.29 5.40
C TRP A 175 4.58 -9.81 5.44
N ASP A 176 3.66 -10.45 4.70
CA ASP A 176 3.76 -11.88 4.48
C ASP A 176 5.10 -12.21 3.79
N GLU A 177 5.74 -13.31 4.17
CA GLU A 177 7.04 -13.69 3.58
C GLU A 177 6.99 -13.88 2.07
N ASN A 178 5.79 -14.14 1.51
CA ASN A 178 5.54 -14.27 0.08
C ASN A 178 5.08 -12.96 -0.58
N ALA A 179 5.20 -11.81 0.09
CA ALA A 179 4.77 -10.51 -0.44
C ALA A 179 5.36 -10.21 -1.84
N LEU A 180 6.60 -10.64 -2.11
CA LEU A 180 7.23 -10.44 -3.42
C LEU A 180 6.63 -11.28 -4.56
N MET A 181 5.67 -12.16 -4.26
CA MET A 181 4.83 -12.79 -5.29
C MET A 181 3.69 -11.89 -5.76
N TYR A 182 3.43 -10.79 -5.05
CA TYR A 182 2.33 -9.85 -5.30
C TYR A 182 2.83 -8.47 -5.74
N ILE A 183 3.97 -8.01 -5.22
CA ILE A 183 4.43 -6.63 -5.34
C ILE A 183 5.96 -6.57 -5.35
N LYS A 184 6.53 -5.61 -6.07
CA LYS A 184 7.98 -5.36 -6.03
C LYS A 184 8.41 -4.75 -4.71
N TYR A 185 9.67 -4.99 -4.33
CA TYR A 185 10.22 -4.46 -3.09
C TYR A 185 10.12 -2.94 -2.98
N GLU A 186 10.45 -2.23 -4.05
CA GLU A 186 10.39 -0.77 -4.11
C GLU A 186 8.96 -0.27 -3.94
N THR A 187 7.99 -0.98 -4.52
CA THR A 187 6.57 -0.62 -4.45
C THR A 187 5.98 -0.86 -3.06
N MET A 188 6.58 -1.73 -2.25
CA MET A 188 6.19 -1.89 -0.83
C MET A 188 6.33 -0.57 -0.06
N TYR A 189 7.31 0.30 -0.40
CA TYR A 189 7.45 1.62 0.21
C TYR A 189 6.31 2.56 -0.19
N PHE A 190 5.85 2.50 -1.44
CA PHE A 190 4.71 3.30 -1.90
C PHE A 190 3.41 2.82 -1.26
N ALA A 191 3.20 1.50 -1.20
CA ALA A 191 2.05 0.90 -0.53
C ALA A 191 1.99 1.27 0.97
N ARG A 192 3.14 1.25 1.66
CA ARG A 192 3.26 1.73 3.04
C ARG A 192 2.87 3.20 3.15
N GLY A 193 3.41 4.05 2.27
CA GLY A 193 3.10 5.49 2.24
C GLY A 193 1.61 5.74 2.02
N LEU A 194 0.99 4.99 1.12
CA LEU A 194 -0.44 5.05 0.84
C LEU A 194 -1.27 4.63 2.07
N LEU A 195 -0.90 3.54 2.75
CA LEU A 195 -1.55 3.11 3.99
C LEU A 195 -1.51 4.21 5.06
N LEU A 196 -0.34 4.82 5.29
CA LEU A 196 -0.19 5.91 6.26
C LEU A 196 -1.05 7.13 5.91
N LYS A 197 -1.17 7.45 4.63
CA LYS A 197 -2.06 8.50 4.14
C LYS A 197 -3.51 8.19 4.47
N ARG A 198 -3.97 6.95 4.23
CA ARG A 198 -5.35 6.52 4.54
C ARG A 198 -5.65 6.56 6.03
N ILE A 199 -4.75 6.07 6.86
CA ILE A 199 -4.90 6.14 8.33
C ILE A 199 -5.08 7.61 8.75
N ARG A 200 -4.22 8.52 8.30
CA ARG A 200 -4.35 9.96 8.62
C ARG A 200 -5.64 10.59 8.12
N GLU A 201 -6.13 10.20 6.96
CA GLU A 201 -7.41 10.67 6.43
C GLU A 201 -8.59 10.26 7.32
N PHE A 202 -8.54 9.05 7.90
CA PHE A 202 -9.57 8.55 8.81
C PHE A 202 -9.45 9.10 10.24
N MET A 203 -8.25 9.38 10.74
CA MET A 203 -8.05 10.06 12.03
C MET A 203 -8.59 11.50 12.05
N ARG A 204 -8.67 12.17 10.89
CA ARG A 204 -9.14 13.56 10.78
C ARG A 204 -10.66 13.68 10.65
N LYS A 205 -11.37 12.60 10.49
CA LYS A 205 -12.83 12.51 10.32
C LYS A 205 -13.53 12.07 11.58
#